data_ee88ca0ad15af45ea60ecf15ecbd959b
#
_entry.id   ee88ca0ad15af45ea60ecf15ecbd959b
#
_cell.length_a   1.000
_cell.length_b   1.000
_cell.length_c   1.000
_cell.angle_alpha   90.00
_cell.angle_beta   90.00
_cell.angle_gamma   90.00
#
_symmetry.space_group_name_H-M   'P 1'
#
loop_
_entity.id
_entity.type
_entity.pdbx_description
1 polymer ?
#
loop_
_entity_poly.entity_id
_entity_poly.type
_entity_poly.pdbx_seq_one_letter_code
_entity_poly.pdbx_strand_id
1 'polypeptide(L)'
;MTKTIRIGCASGFWGDSFTSAPQLVEKGNIDYLVFDYLAEITMSIMARAREKDARFGYAHDFVTVTMAGIARDVAAKKIKVVTNAGGVNPKACAEALEALLAKQGVALKVAYVDGDDVLPALDKWKAQGVKEMYTGDALPEKPISMNVYLGGFPIAAALAKGADV
;
A
#
# COMPACT_ATOMS: atom_id res chain seq x y z
N MET A 1 -27.57 15.82 -9.02
CA MET A 1 -26.89 15.02 -10.06
C MET A 1 -25.99 14.01 -9.36
N THR A 2 -26.17 12.73 -9.64
CA THR A 2 -25.27 11.67 -9.15
C THR A 2 -23.93 11.77 -9.89
N LYS A 3 -22.83 11.89 -9.14
CA LYS A 3 -21.48 11.88 -9.72
C LYS A 3 -21.09 10.42 -9.96
N THR A 4 -20.80 10.06 -11.19
CA THR A 4 -20.22 8.76 -11.54
C THR A 4 -18.69 8.84 -11.42
N ILE A 5 -18.08 7.86 -10.76
CA ILE A 5 -16.62 7.67 -10.72
C ILE A 5 -16.26 6.33 -11.38
N ARG A 6 -15.09 6.26 -12.01
CA ARG A 6 -14.54 5.05 -12.64
C ARG A 6 -13.30 4.63 -11.89
N ILE A 7 -13.30 3.40 -11.41
CA ILE A 7 -12.20 2.82 -10.64
C ILE A 7 -11.62 1.67 -11.46
N GLY A 8 -10.32 1.75 -11.80
CA GLY A 8 -9.59 0.68 -12.45
C GLY A 8 -8.73 -0.07 -11.42
N CYS A 9 -8.87 -1.39 -11.35
CA CYS A 9 -8.02 -2.24 -10.53
C CYS A 9 -6.90 -2.82 -11.40
N ALA A 10 -5.65 -2.52 -11.06
CA ALA A 10 -4.48 -2.92 -11.85
C ALA A 10 -3.82 -4.21 -11.38
N SER A 11 -4.13 -4.67 -10.17
CA SER A 11 -3.60 -5.92 -9.63
C SER A 11 -4.50 -6.49 -8.54
N GLY A 12 -4.56 -7.81 -8.44
CA GLY A 12 -5.22 -8.54 -7.35
C GLY A 12 -4.23 -9.22 -6.40
N PHE A 13 -2.92 -9.18 -6.68
CA PHE A 13 -1.84 -9.63 -5.80
C PHE A 13 -0.49 -9.06 -6.25
N TRP A 14 0.52 -9.12 -5.39
CA TRP A 14 1.86 -8.65 -5.71
C TRP A 14 2.51 -9.52 -6.80
N GLY A 15 2.86 -8.88 -7.94
CA GLY A 15 3.42 -9.57 -9.10
C GLY A 15 2.39 -10.04 -10.13
N ASP A 16 1.12 -9.66 -10.00
CA ASP A 16 0.03 -10.03 -10.92
C ASP A 16 0.31 -9.59 -12.35
N SER A 17 0.41 -8.28 -12.59
CA SER A 17 0.58 -7.75 -13.94
C SER A 17 1.30 -6.40 -13.96
N PHE A 18 2.32 -6.29 -14.81
CA PHE A 18 2.99 -5.01 -15.08
C PHE A 18 2.36 -4.21 -16.23
N THR A 19 1.44 -4.81 -17.00
CA THR A 19 0.81 -4.17 -18.14
C THR A 19 -0.56 -3.58 -17.84
N SER A 20 -1.23 -4.02 -16.77
CA SER A 20 -2.58 -3.57 -16.41
C SER A 20 -2.63 -2.08 -16.06
N ALA A 21 -1.69 -1.58 -15.27
CA ALA A 21 -1.66 -0.18 -14.89
C ALA A 21 -1.45 0.76 -16.09
N PRO A 22 -0.46 0.56 -16.99
CA PRO A 22 -0.33 1.34 -18.22
C PRO A 22 -1.59 1.31 -19.08
N GLN A 23 -2.20 0.13 -19.28
CA GLN A 23 -3.43 0.00 -20.07
C GLN A 23 -4.59 0.80 -19.48
N LEU A 24 -4.81 0.71 -18.16
CA LEU A 24 -5.87 1.45 -17.49
C LEU A 24 -5.64 2.96 -17.53
N VAL A 25 -4.41 3.40 -17.32
CA VAL A 25 -4.05 4.81 -17.40
C VAL A 25 -4.20 5.34 -18.81
N GLU A 26 -3.79 4.58 -19.81
CA GLU A 26 -3.87 4.99 -21.22
C GLU A 26 -5.32 5.01 -21.74
N LYS A 27 -6.07 3.91 -21.55
CA LYS A 27 -7.34 3.60 -22.24
C LYS A 27 -8.56 3.49 -21.32
N GLY A 28 -8.37 3.36 -20.00
CA GLY A 28 -9.45 3.06 -19.05
C GLY A 28 -10.40 4.20 -18.77
N ASN A 29 -10.05 5.45 -19.12
CA ASN A 29 -10.84 6.64 -18.78
C ASN A 29 -11.29 6.62 -17.30
N ILE A 30 -10.34 6.37 -16.41
CA ILE A 30 -10.54 6.15 -14.97
C ILE A 30 -10.27 7.43 -14.18
N ASP A 31 -10.96 7.56 -13.03
CA ASP A 31 -10.72 8.60 -12.04
C ASP A 31 -9.76 8.11 -10.94
N TYR A 32 -9.80 6.80 -10.65
CA TYR A 32 -8.98 6.15 -9.64
C TYR A 32 -8.32 4.90 -10.20
N LEU A 33 -7.05 4.72 -9.86
CA LEU A 33 -6.27 3.51 -10.12
C LEU A 33 -5.97 2.83 -8.80
N VAL A 34 -6.34 1.56 -8.67
CA VAL A 34 -6.20 0.80 -7.43
C VAL A 34 -5.27 -0.39 -7.65
N PHE A 35 -4.44 -0.67 -6.65
CA PHE A 35 -3.60 -1.86 -6.59
C PHE A 35 -3.84 -2.58 -5.26
N ASP A 36 -4.14 -3.87 -5.35
CA ASP A 36 -4.22 -4.76 -4.20
C ASP A 36 -3.09 -5.77 -4.28
N TYR A 37 -2.06 -5.57 -3.48
CA TYR A 37 -0.84 -6.40 -3.48
C TYR A 37 -0.76 -7.36 -2.30
N LEU A 38 -1.56 -7.14 -1.24
CA LEU A 38 -1.31 -7.78 0.02
C LEU A 38 -2.19 -9.02 0.25
N ALA A 39 -1.54 -10.05 0.74
CA ALA A 39 -2.10 -11.20 1.39
C ALA A 39 -1.14 -11.58 2.54
N GLU A 40 -1.51 -12.54 3.38
CA GLU A 40 -0.71 -12.98 4.52
C GLU A 40 0.69 -13.42 4.11
N ILE A 41 0.80 -14.14 2.98
CA ILE A 41 2.09 -14.57 2.44
C ILE A 41 2.94 -13.38 1.99
N THR A 42 2.34 -12.39 1.34
CA THR A 42 3.03 -11.18 0.89
C THR A 42 3.54 -10.37 2.07
N MET A 43 2.70 -10.20 3.10
CA MET A 43 3.08 -9.52 4.35
C MET A 43 4.26 -10.23 5.03
N SER A 44 4.24 -11.56 5.08
CA SER A 44 5.33 -12.36 5.66
C SER A 44 6.65 -12.19 4.88
N ILE A 45 6.59 -12.15 3.55
CA ILE A 45 7.78 -11.93 2.69
C ILE A 45 8.34 -10.53 2.94
N MET A 46 7.47 -9.51 2.97
CA MET A 46 7.87 -8.12 3.20
C MET A 46 8.44 -7.91 4.60
N ALA A 47 7.84 -8.53 5.64
CA ALA A 47 8.34 -8.47 7.00
C ALA A 47 9.75 -9.07 7.12
N ARG A 48 10.00 -10.23 6.51
CA ARG A 48 11.34 -10.84 6.47
C ARG A 48 12.35 -10.01 5.69
N ALA A 49 11.93 -9.32 4.63
CA ALA A 49 12.80 -8.41 3.91
C ALA A 49 13.19 -7.20 4.77
N ARG A 50 12.23 -6.63 5.52
CA ARG A 50 12.47 -5.53 6.46
C ARG A 50 13.39 -5.92 7.63
N GLU A 51 13.30 -7.15 8.12
CA GLU A 51 14.24 -7.66 9.14
C GLU A 51 15.69 -7.66 8.67
N LYS A 52 15.92 -7.94 7.38
CA LYS A 52 17.27 -7.95 6.80
C LYS A 52 17.78 -6.56 6.49
N ASP A 53 16.92 -5.66 6.07
CA ASP A 53 17.25 -4.29 5.75
C ASP A 53 16.01 -3.39 5.97
N ALA A 54 16.11 -2.45 6.88
CA ALA A 54 15.03 -1.55 7.27
C ALA A 54 14.48 -0.68 6.12
N ARG A 55 15.18 -0.61 5.00
CA ARG A 55 14.73 0.08 3.78
C ARG A 55 13.71 -0.72 2.98
N PHE A 56 13.57 -2.01 3.22
CA PHE A 56 12.59 -2.89 2.57
C PHE A 56 11.32 -3.02 3.41
N GLY A 57 10.42 -3.91 2.98
CA GLY A 57 9.15 -4.18 3.63
C GLY A 57 7.94 -3.63 2.88
N TYR A 58 8.12 -3.23 1.63
CA TYR A 58 7.07 -2.78 0.72
C TYR A 58 7.27 -3.37 -0.69
N ALA A 59 6.29 -3.25 -1.57
CA ALA A 59 6.37 -3.70 -2.96
C ALA A 59 7.26 -2.75 -3.77
N HIS A 60 8.54 -3.06 -3.85
CA HIS A 60 9.56 -2.20 -4.45
C HIS A 60 9.29 -1.88 -5.93
N ASP A 61 8.77 -2.86 -6.67
CA ASP A 61 8.40 -2.76 -8.08
C ASP A 61 7.21 -1.80 -8.32
N PHE A 62 6.36 -1.57 -7.32
CA PHE A 62 5.36 -0.51 -7.40
C PHE A 62 6.00 0.85 -7.68
N VAL A 63 7.11 1.15 -7.00
CA VAL A 63 7.84 2.41 -7.18
C VAL A 63 8.71 2.36 -8.44
N THR A 64 9.57 1.32 -8.57
CA THR A 64 10.66 1.29 -9.54
C THR A 64 10.23 0.90 -10.95
N VAL A 65 9.10 0.23 -11.09
CA VAL A 65 8.56 -0.20 -12.39
C VAL A 65 7.25 0.51 -12.67
N THR A 66 6.25 0.27 -11.83
CA THR A 66 4.88 0.72 -12.09
C THR A 66 4.79 2.25 -12.09
N MET A 67 5.05 2.90 -10.97
CA MET A 67 4.96 4.37 -10.89
C MET A 67 6.02 5.06 -11.74
N ALA A 68 7.19 4.46 -11.89
CA ALA A 68 8.23 4.98 -12.79
C ALA A 68 7.72 5.10 -14.25
N GLY A 69 6.86 4.17 -14.67
CA GLY A 69 6.31 4.15 -16.02
C GLY A 69 5.06 5.00 -16.23
N ILE A 70 4.24 5.24 -15.20
CA ILE A 70 2.93 5.87 -15.38
C ILE A 70 2.76 7.23 -14.67
N ALA A 71 3.69 7.66 -13.81
CA ALA A 71 3.50 8.84 -12.94
C ALA A 71 3.17 10.12 -13.72
N ARG A 72 3.78 10.33 -14.87
CA ARG A 72 3.52 11.51 -15.72
C ARG A 72 2.09 11.51 -16.25
N ASP A 73 1.61 10.37 -16.73
CA ASP A 73 0.25 10.25 -17.26
C ASP A 73 -0.80 10.33 -16.16
N VAL A 74 -0.52 9.74 -15.00
CA VAL A 74 -1.34 9.86 -13.78
C VAL A 74 -1.51 11.33 -13.40
N ALA A 75 -0.42 12.09 -13.37
CA ALA A 75 -0.45 13.54 -13.08
C ALA A 75 -1.22 14.31 -14.16
N ALA A 76 -0.92 14.09 -15.45
CA ALA A 76 -1.56 14.78 -16.55
C ALA A 76 -3.07 14.54 -16.62
N LYS A 77 -3.50 13.30 -16.33
CA LYS A 77 -4.92 12.89 -16.35
C LYS A 77 -5.62 13.10 -15.00
N LYS A 78 -4.90 13.57 -13.97
CA LYS A 78 -5.42 13.78 -12.60
C LYS A 78 -6.04 12.51 -11.99
N ILE A 79 -5.50 11.34 -12.33
CA ILE A 79 -5.92 10.06 -11.77
C ILE A 79 -5.42 9.98 -10.33
N LYS A 80 -6.28 9.55 -9.40
CA LYS A 80 -5.86 9.25 -8.02
C LYS A 80 -5.42 7.79 -7.94
N VAL A 81 -4.30 7.54 -7.25
CA VAL A 81 -3.78 6.19 -7.04
C VAL A 81 -4.01 5.79 -5.60
N VAL A 82 -4.52 4.60 -5.38
CA VAL A 82 -4.71 4.01 -4.05
C VAL A 82 -4.10 2.61 -4.05
N THR A 83 -3.22 2.34 -3.09
CA THR A 83 -2.52 1.05 -3.04
C THR A 83 -2.18 0.63 -1.62
N ASN A 84 -2.08 -0.66 -1.41
CA ASN A 84 -1.50 -1.26 -0.21
C ASN A 84 -0.04 -1.71 -0.43
N ALA A 85 0.62 -1.22 -1.50
CA ALA A 85 2.02 -1.53 -1.82
C ALA A 85 3.00 -1.19 -0.68
N GLY A 86 2.62 -0.34 0.26
CA GLY A 86 3.40 0.02 1.44
C GLY A 86 3.75 -1.16 2.35
N GLY A 87 2.95 -2.25 2.30
CA GLY A 87 3.22 -3.46 3.07
C GLY A 87 3.40 -3.20 4.56
N VAL A 88 4.53 -3.63 5.11
CA VAL A 88 4.91 -3.40 6.52
C VAL A 88 5.79 -2.16 6.70
N ASN A 89 6.02 -1.38 5.64
CA ASN A 89 6.87 -0.17 5.66
C ASN A 89 6.32 0.93 4.74
N PRO A 90 5.09 1.40 4.97
CA PRO A 90 4.44 2.38 4.10
C PRO A 90 5.21 3.70 4.01
N LYS A 91 5.88 4.11 5.09
CA LYS A 91 6.71 5.30 5.11
C LYS A 91 7.87 5.21 4.13
N ALA A 92 8.64 4.11 4.14
CA ALA A 92 9.76 3.93 3.20
C ALA A 92 9.28 3.86 1.74
N CYS A 93 8.10 3.27 1.50
CA CYS A 93 7.47 3.26 0.19
C CYS A 93 7.15 4.68 -0.29
N ALA A 94 6.55 5.50 0.58
CA ALA A 94 6.22 6.89 0.27
C ALA A 94 7.47 7.72 -0.02
N GLU A 95 8.51 7.64 0.83
CA GLU A 95 9.79 8.33 0.64
C GLU A 95 10.47 7.94 -0.69
N ALA A 96 10.46 6.64 -1.03
CA ALA A 96 11.01 6.16 -2.30
C ALA A 96 10.21 6.68 -3.51
N LEU A 97 8.88 6.74 -3.39
CA LEU A 97 8.02 7.29 -4.43
C LEU A 97 8.24 8.79 -4.60
N GLU A 98 8.30 9.55 -3.52
CA GLU A 98 8.59 11.00 -3.56
C GLU A 98 9.95 11.28 -4.23
N ALA A 99 10.98 10.50 -3.92
CA ALA A 99 12.29 10.61 -4.56
C ALA A 99 12.23 10.33 -6.08
N LEU A 100 11.46 9.31 -6.49
CA LEU A 100 11.20 9.03 -7.90
C LEU A 100 10.49 10.20 -8.60
N LEU A 101 9.41 10.70 -8.01
CA LEU A 101 8.61 11.79 -8.56
C LEU A 101 9.45 13.07 -8.72
N ALA A 102 10.25 13.41 -7.72
CA ALA A 102 11.18 14.53 -7.78
C ALA A 102 12.20 14.37 -8.92
N LYS A 103 12.80 13.17 -9.07
CA LYS A 103 13.71 12.86 -10.17
C LYS A 103 13.06 12.99 -11.55
N GLN A 104 11.78 12.68 -11.67
CA GLN A 104 11.03 12.79 -12.92
C GLN A 104 10.44 14.17 -13.17
N GLY A 105 10.51 15.10 -12.20
CA GLY A 105 9.87 16.41 -12.28
C GLY A 105 8.34 16.33 -12.27
N VAL A 106 7.77 15.33 -11.59
CA VAL A 106 6.32 15.10 -11.50
C VAL A 106 5.80 15.57 -10.13
N ALA A 107 4.81 16.46 -10.14
CA ALA A 107 4.20 17.00 -8.93
C ALA A 107 2.95 16.19 -8.56
N LEU A 108 3.12 15.12 -7.79
CA LEU A 108 2.04 14.36 -7.14
C LEU A 108 2.25 14.41 -5.63
N LYS A 109 1.15 14.58 -4.89
CA LYS A 109 1.16 14.56 -3.43
C LYS A 109 1.02 13.11 -2.94
N VAL A 110 2.05 12.63 -2.27
CA VAL A 110 2.06 11.29 -1.67
C VAL A 110 1.57 11.38 -0.23
N ALA A 111 0.72 10.45 0.17
CA ALA A 111 0.32 10.22 1.55
C ALA A 111 0.44 8.74 1.89
N TYR A 112 0.71 8.44 3.13
CA TYR A 112 0.63 7.06 3.63
C TYR A 112 -0.23 6.99 4.89
N VAL A 113 -0.81 5.83 5.12
CA VAL A 113 -1.55 5.49 6.32
C VAL A 113 -0.71 4.49 7.10
N ASP A 114 -0.51 4.75 8.38
CA ASP A 114 0.18 3.89 9.32
C ASP A 114 -0.67 3.65 10.58
N GLY A 115 -0.11 2.88 11.54
CA GLY A 115 -0.79 2.55 12.79
C GLY A 115 -1.45 1.17 12.80
N ASP A 116 -1.29 0.40 11.74
CA ASP A 116 -1.74 -0.99 11.63
C ASP A 116 -0.77 -2.00 12.26
N ASP A 117 0.53 -1.67 12.35
CA ASP A 117 1.54 -2.53 12.98
C ASP A 117 1.38 -2.52 14.50
N VAL A 118 0.85 -3.62 15.04
CA VAL A 118 0.65 -3.82 16.49
C VAL A 118 1.65 -4.80 17.11
N LEU A 119 2.63 -5.26 16.32
CA LEU A 119 3.71 -6.14 16.80
C LEU A 119 4.48 -5.55 18.00
N PRO A 120 4.80 -4.24 18.05
CA PRO A 120 5.45 -3.63 19.22
C PRO A 120 4.65 -3.75 20.53
N ALA A 121 3.35 -4.02 20.44
CA ALA A 121 2.48 -4.21 21.60
C ALA A 121 2.19 -5.69 21.93
N LEU A 122 2.95 -6.65 21.36
CA LEU A 122 2.72 -8.08 21.52
C LEU A 122 2.61 -8.52 22.98
N ASP A 123 3.54 -8.06 23.84
CA ASP A 123 3.54 -8.44 25.26
C ASP A 123 2.30 -7.92 26.00
N LYS A 124 1.82 -6.74 25.61
CA LYS A 124 0.55 -6.19 26.14
C LYS A 124 -0.63 -7.09 25.74
N TRP A 125 -0.69 -7.51 24.50
CA TRP A 125 -1.77 -8.38 24.03
C TRP A 125 -1.74 -9.76 24.67
N LYS A 126 -0.54 -10.34 24.87
CA LYS A 126 -0.36 -11.59 25.62
C LYS A 126 -0.83 -11.44 27.08
N ALA A 127 -0.45 -10.37 27.75
CA ALA A 127 -0.86 -10.10 29.13
C ALA A 127 -2.37 -9.91 29.29
N GLN A 128 -3.06 -9.41 28.24
CA GLN A 128 -4.51 -9.30 28.20
C GLN A 128 -5.23 -10.62 27.83
N GLY A 129 -4.49 -11.70 27.60
CA GLY A 129 -5.03 -13.00 27.28
C GLY A 129 -5.65 -13.09 25.88
N VAL A 130 -5.20 -12.24 24.94
CA VAL A 130 -5.62 -12.31 23.54
C VAL A 130 -5.19 -13.66 22.96
N LYS A 131 -6.12 -14.31 22.27
CA LYS A 131 -5.97 -15.64 21.70
C LYS A 131 -6.37 -15.66 20.24
N GLU A 132 -5.94 -16.69 19.53
CA GLU A 132 -6.43 -16.99 18.19
C GLU A 132 -7.96 -17.23 18.23
N MET A 133 -8.69 -16.59 17.30
CA MET A 133 -10.16 -16.49 17.40
C MET A 133 -10.89 -17.79 17.06
N TYR A 134 -10.28 -18.69 16.30
CA TYR A 134 -10.90 -19.95 15.88
C TYR A 134 -10.52 -21.14 16.77
N THR A 135 -9.23 -21.22 17.10
CA THR A 135 -8.69 -22.35 17.89
C THR A 135 -8.62 -22.07 19.38
N GLY A 136 -8.58 -20.80 19.77
CA GLY A 136 -8.35 -20.39 21.15
C GLY A 136 -6.90 -20.54 21.60
N ASP A 137 -5.97 -20.79 20.69
CA ASP A 137 -4.55 -20.94 21.01
C ASP A 137 -3.94 -19.62 21.47
N ALA A 138 -2.87 -19.70 22.24
CA ALA A 138 -2.11 -18.53 22.66
C ALA A 138 -1.41 -17.89 21.45
N LEU A 139 -1.21 -16.57 21.53
CA LEU A 139 -0.42 -15.87 20.52
C LEU A 139 1.00 -16.46 20.42
N PRO A 140 1.60 -16.54 19.22
CA PRO A 140 2.96 -17.01 19.02
C PRO A 140 3.97 -16.25 19.89
N GLU A 141 5.05 -16.93 20.30
CA GLU A 141 6.11 -16.23 21.07
C GLU A 141 6.81 -15.15 20.25
N LYS A 142 7.09 -15.43 18.99
CA LYS A 142 7.83 -14.56 18.06
C LYS A 142 7.14 -14.49 16.71
N PRO A 143 6.01 -13.80 16.57
CA PRO A 143 5.41 -13.57 15.27
C PRO A 143 6.31 -12.65 14.43
N ILE A 144 6.33 -12.87 13.12
CA ILE A 144 7.12 -12.06 12.17
C ILE A 144 6.43 -10.72 11.90
N SER A 145 5.10 -10.71 11.90
CA SER A 145 4.28 -9.52 11.74
C SER A 145 2.98 -9.68 12.52
N MET A 146 2.40 -8.57 12.92
CA MET A 146 1.09 -8.52 13.58
C MET A 146 0.44 -7.20 13.20
N ASN A 147 -0.58 -7.26 12.37
CA ASN A 147 -1.21 -6.07 11.80
C ASN A 147 -2.72 -6.11 12.04
N VAL A 148 -3.33 -4.93 12.12
CA VAL A 148 -4.77 -4.74 12.20
C VAL A 148 -5.30 -4.07 10.95
N TYR A 149 -6.57 -4.30 10.61
CA TYR A 149 -7.25 -3.60 9.53
C TYR A 149 -7.74 -2.24 10.00
N LEU A 150 -7.26 -1.17 9.37
CA LEU A 150 -7.67 0.21 9.68
C LEU A 150 -8.94 0.64 8.92
N GLY A 151 -9.32 -0.11 7.89
CA GLY A 151 -10.45 0.23 7.02
C GLY A 151 -10.18 1.40 6.07
N GLY A 152 -11.22 1.87 5.41
CA GLY A 152 -11.12 2.88 4.34
C GLY A 152 -11.14 4.34 4.81
N PHE A 153 -11.50 4.65 6.06
CA PHE A 153 -11.61 6.03 6.54
C PHE A 153 -10.31 6.84 6.47
N PRO A 154 -9.14 6.29 6.86
CA PRO A 154 -7.88 7.02 6.73
C PRO A 154 -7.52 7.34 5.27
N ILE A 155 -7.79 6.41 4.34
CA ILE A 155 -7.60 6.61 2.90
C ILE A 155 -8.49 7.73 2.39
N ALA A 156 -9.78 7.71 2.74
CA ALA A 156 -10.72 8.77 2.37
C ALA A 156 -10.28 10.13 2.92
N ALA A 157 -9.77 10.17 4.16
CA ALA A 157 -9.24 11.39 4.76
C ALA A 157 -8.00 11.92 4.04
N ALA A 158 -7.07 11.04 3.64
CA ALA A 158 -5.90 11.42 2.85
C ALA A 158 -6.29 12.03 1.50
N LEU A 159 -7.20 11.37 0.77
CA LEU A 159 -7.74 11.88 -0.50
C LEU A 159 -8.44 13.23 -0.33
N ALA A 160 -9.25 13.40 0.73
CA ALA A 160 -9.93 14.67 1.03
C ALA A 160 -8.94 15.80 1.35
N LYS A 161 -7.76 15.48 1.90
CA LYS A 161 -6.66 16.45 2.12
C LYS A 161 -5.82 16.70 0.86
N GLY A 162 -6.17 16.08 -0.26
CA GLY A 162 -5.58 16.33 -1.56
C GLY A 162 -4.43 15.40 -1.93
N ALA A 163 -4.31 14.23 -1.30
CA ALA A 163 -3.38 13.21 -1.77
C ALA A 163 -3.68 12.80 -3.23
N ASP A 164 -2.64 12.49 -3.98
CA ASP A 164 -2.73 11.97 -5.34
C ASP A 164 -2.37 10.46 -5.36
N VAL A 165 -1.48 10.05 -4.45
CA VAL A 165 -1.05 8.65 -4.25
C VAL A 165 -1.06 8.32 -2.77
#